data_3e1086744aaef9e245470a4bbb3e5f5f
#
_entry.id   3e1086744aaef9e245470a4bbb3e5f5f
#
_cell.length_a   1.000
_cell.length_b   1.000
_cell.length_c   1.000
_cell.angle_alpha   90.00
_cell.angle_beta   90.00
_cell.angle_gamma   90.00
#
_symmetry.space_group_name_H-M   'P 1'
#
loop_
_entity.id
_entity.type
_entity.pdbx_description
1 polymer ?
#
loop_
_entity_poly.entity_id
_entity_poly.type
_entity_poly.pdbx_seq_one_letter_code
_entity_poly.pdbx_strand_id
1 'polypeptide(L)'
;MSKKAALIIMDGFGIAPPTAGNAITQADTPHLDRLFSEYPCAQLSASGLDVGLPDGQMGNSEVGHTNIGAGRVVFQILPKISQEIRTGKFFENKVYIKAIEDAKVSGKALHVMGLLSDGGVHSHLEHIFAMLDMAKARGVEKVFVHCFLDGRDVPPTSGAGFVAALQKKCEEVGNAHIATVQGRFWGMDRDKRWDRVERGYNAIVCGEGVLAEDAVKAVEDSYAAGVTDEFVEPVVVCPEGAINAGDSVIFMNFRPDRAREMTWALNLPDFDGFERKKEVFPLSYVCTAQYDETLTLPIAYPPEVITNTLGDLMSEKGLRQFRVAETEKYAHVTFFFNGGVEKQGEGEDRCLVPSPKEFPTYDLIPQMSAEKVCDKVVEAIASEKYDLIVCNFANCDMVGHTGVMEAALKAVETVDACLGRIAAEAEKHPDLTLLITADHGNADCMFDENGKVNTAHTTNPVPFCVTKKGARLENGRLADIAPTILAVMELPQPAEMTGRSLLK
;
A
#
# COMPACT_ATOMS: atom_id res chain seq x y z
N MET A 1 5.74 37.66 12.84
CA MET A 1 4.72 36.69 13.27
C MET A 1 5.03 35.37 12.53
N SER A 2 4.95 34.23 13.21
CA SER A 2 5.11 32.94 12.55
C SER A 2 3.97 32.75 11.54
N LYS A 3 4.29 32.27 10.34
CA LYS A 3 3.27 31.97 9.34
C LYS A 3 2.55 30.68 9.71
N LYS A 4 1.25 30.67 9.58
CA LYS A 4 0.35 29.56 9.92
C LYS A 4 -0.22 28.91 8.68
N ALA A 5 -0.57 27.64 8.75
CA ALA A 5 -1.19 26.90 7.67
C ALA A 5 -2.42 26.13 8.13
N ALA A 6 -3.44 26.06 7.27
CA ALA A 6 -4.56 25.16 7.45
C ALA A 6 -4.74 24.32 6.19
N LEU A 7 -4.58 23.00 6.32
CA LEU A 7 -4.81 22.02 5.28
C LEU A 7 -6.23 21.49 5.38
N ILE A 8 -7.01 21.70 4.34
CA ILE A 8 -8.38 21.20 4.22
C ILE A 8 -8.40 20.12 3.12
N ILE A 9 -8.75 18.90 3.50
CA ILE A 9 -8.81 17.73 2.62
C ILE A 9 -10.29 17.44 2.36
N MET A 10 -10.69 17.50 1.10
CA MET A 10 -12.02 17.12 0.60
C MET A 10 -11.96 15.68 0.13
N ASP A 11 -12.12 14.73 1.04
CA ASP A 11 -11.95 13.29 0.77
C ASP A 11 -12.81 12.84 -0.43
N GLY A 12 -12.20 12.16 -1.40
CA GLY A 12 -12.91 11.67 -2.58
C GLY A 12 -13.21 12.71 -3.67
N PHE A 13 -12.61 13.92 -3.61
CA PHE A 13 -12.84 15.00 -4.56
C PHE A 13 -11.81 14.99 -5.72
N GLY A 14 -12.07 14.18 -6.76
CA GLY A 14 -11.21 14.08 -7.94
C GLY A 14 -11.48 15.16 -9.00
N ILE A 15 -10.59 15.30 -9.96
CA ILE A 15 -10.74 16.16 -11.13
C ILE A 15 -11.00 15.30 -12.36
N ALA A 16 -12.19 15.39 -12.93
CA ALA A 16 -12.57 14.71 -14.17
C ALA A 16 -13.35 15.65 -15.09
N PRO A 17 -13.43 15.33 -16.39
CA PRO A 17 -14.27 16.09 -17.32
C PRO A 17 -15.73 16.16 -16.88
N PRO A 18 -16.46 17.22 -17.25
CA PRO A 18 -17.90 17.33 -16.95
C PRO A 18 -18.68 16.27 -17.74
N THR A 19 -19.24 15.32 -17.02
CA THR A 19 -20.08 14.24 -17.54
C THR A 19 -21.32 14.08 -16.68
N ALA A 20 -22.31 13.32 -17.15
CA ALA A 20 -23.47 12.97 -16.34
C ALA A 20 -23.12 12.14 -15.08
N GLY A 21 -21.92 11.55 -15.03
CA GLY A 21 -21.44 10.78 -13.89
C GLY A 21 -20.58 11.59 -12.92
N ASN A 22 -20.26 12.85 -13.21
CA ASN A 22 -19.40 13.67 -12.35
C ASN A 22 -20.24 14.57 -11.42
N ALA A 23 -20.38 14.16 -10.16
CA ALA A 23 -21.15 14.94 -9.17
C ALA A 23 -20.48 16.27 -8.84
N ILE A 24 -19.15 16.36 -8.90
CA ILE A 24 -18.39 17.56 -8.55
C ILE A 24 -18.70 18.69 -9.54
N THR A 25 -18.70 18.40 -10.85
CA THR A 25 -18.93 19.42 -11.88
C THR A 25 -20.40 19.76 -12.08
N GLN A 26 -21.33 18.99 -11.49
CA GLN A 26 -22.78 19.25 -11.56
C GLN A 26 -23.30 19.95 -10.30
N ALA A 27 -22.59 19.87 -9.18
CA ALA A 27 -22.99 20.54 -7.93
C ALA A 27 -22.85 22.06 -8.03
N ASP A 28 -23.64 22.80 -7.28
CA ASP A 28 -23.51 24.24 -7.12
C ASP A 28 -22.41 24.56 -6.09
N THR A 29 -21.26 25.04 -6.57
CA THR A 29 -20.04 25.22 -5.76
C THR A 29 -19.48 26.65 -5.81
N PRO A 30 -20.28 27.67 -5.48
CA PRO A 30 -19.87 29.08 -5.66
C PRO A 30 -18.64 29.49 -4.84
N HIS A 31 -18.39 28.84 -3.69
CA HIS A 31 -17.23 29.16 -2.86
C HIS A 31 -15.95 28.54 -3.39
N LEU A 32 -16.00 27.27 -3.84
CA LEU A 32 -14.88 26.60 -4.52
C LEU A 32 -14.53 27.32 -5.83
N ASP A 33 -15.54 27.67 -6.63
CA ASP A 33 -15.35 28.39 -7.90
C ASP A 33 -14.65 29.73 -7.65
N ARG A 34 -15.06 30.47 -6.62
CA ARG A 34 -14.40 31.71 -6.20
C ARG A 34 -12.94 31.45 -5.82
N LEU A 35 -12.70 30.49 -4.92
CA LEU A 35 -11.36 30.20 -4.41
C LEU A 35 -10.42 29.74 -5.54
N PHE A 36 -10.90 28.89 -6.43
CA PHE A 36 -10.09 28.37 -7.54
C PHE A 36 -9.84 29.41 -8.63
N SER A 37 -10.70 30.44 -8.74
CA SER A 37 -10.50 31.55 -9.66
C SER A 37 -9.59 32.65 -9.10
N GLU A 38 -9.63 32.90 -7.80
CA GLU A 38 -8.88 33.99 -7.13
C GLU A 38 -7.44 33.59 -6.76
N TYR A 39 -7.18 32.31 -6.54
CA TYR A 39 -5.92 31.80 -6.01
C TYR A 39 -5.23 30.82 -6.95
N PRO A 40 -3.90 30.67 -6.85
CA PRO A 40 -3.19 29.68 -7.64
C PRO A 40 -3.61 28.26 -7.29
N CYS A 41 -3.94 27.48 -8.32
CA CYS A 41 -4.31 26.09 -8.21
C CYS A 41 -3.44 25.21 -9.12
N ALA A 42 -3.26 23.97 -8.73
CA ALA A 42 -2.54 22.93 -9.44
C ALA A 42 -3.30 21.60 -9.34
N GLN A 43 -2.83 20.59 -10.05
CA GLN A 43 -3.33 19.24 -9.96
C GLN A 43 -2.27 18.34 -9.33
N LEU A 44 -2.70 17.43 -8.44
CA LEU A 44 -1.83 16.45 -7.83
C LEU A 44 -2.20 15.04 -8.29
N SER A 45 -1.20 14.25 -8.63
CA SER A 45 -1.37 12.80 -8.82
C SER A 45 -1.67 12.16 -7.46
N ALA A 46 -2.73 11.35 -7.41
CA ALA A 46 -3.25 10.72 -6.20
C ALA A 46 -3.44 9.21 -6.37
N SER A 47 -2.80 8.58 -7.35
CA SER A 47 -2.96 7.16 -7.70
C SER A 47 -1.65 6.54 -8.18
N GLY A 48 -1.61 5.23 -8.29
CA GLY A 48 -0.49 4.47 -8.83
C GLY A 48 0.84 4.75 -8.14
N LEU A 49 1.91 4.73 -8.90
CA LEU A 49 3.29 4.87 -8.39
C LEU A 49 3.56 6.20 -7.67
N ASP A 50 2.83 7.26 -8.00
CA ASP A 50 3.00 8.57 -7.38
C ASP A 50 2.55 8.62 -5.91
N VAL A 51 1.80 7.61 -5.49
CA VAL A 51 1.38 7.43 -4.08
C VAL A 51 1.88 6.11 -3.48
N GLY A 52 2.76 5.39 -4.20
CA GLY A 52 3.37 4.14 -3.72
C GLY A 52 2.51 2.89 -3.90
N LEU A 53 1.50 2.96 -4.77
CA LEU A 53 0.66 1.84 -5.20
C LEU A 53 1.14 1.26 -6.53
N PRO A 54 0.71 0.05 -6.93
CA PRO A 54 0.90 -0.46 -8.28
C PRO A 54 0.43 0.53 -9.35
N ASP A 55 1.05 0.48 -10.53
CA ASP A 55 0.68 1.33 -11.65
C ASP A 55 -0.79 1.13 -12.03
N GLY A 56 -1.51 2.23 -12.29
CA GLY A 56 -2.94 2.21 -12.60
C GLY A 56 -3.88 1.88 -11.43
N GLN A 57 -3.37 1.61 -10.24
CA GLN A 57 -4.22 1.39 -9.06
C GLN A 57 -4.73 2.71 -8.49
N MET A 58 -6.04 2.80 -8.25
CA MET A 58 -6.68 3.95 -7.61
C MET A 58 -6.14 4.19 -6.20
N GLY A 59 -6.02 5.47 -5.81
CA GLY A 59 -5.66 5.87 -4.46
C GLY A 59 -6.71 5.48 -3.43
N ASN A 60 -6.37 5.67 -2.16
CA ASN A 60 -7.29 5.52 -1.04
C ASN A 60 -6.85 6.44 0.10
N SER A 61 -7.75 6.65 1.07
CA SER A 61 -7.52 7.62 2.14
C SER A 61 -6.32 7.27 3.04
N GLU A 62 -6.06 5.98 3.30
CA GLU A 62 -4.91 5.55 4.12
C GLU A 62 -3.59 5.95 3.46
N VAL A 63 -3.42 5.56 2.20
CA VAL A 63 -2.23 5.87 1.41
C VAL A 63 -2.11 7.37 1.17
N GLY A 64 -3.21 8.05 0.81
CA GLY A 64 -3.23 9.49 0.54
C GLY A 64 -2.76 10.29 1.75
N HIS A 65 -3.37 10.09 2.92
CA HIS A 65 -3.00 10.81 4.14
C HIS A 65 -1.59 10.47 4.64
N THR A 66 -1.15 9.21 4.47
CA THR A 66 0.23 8.82 4.79
C THR A 66 1.24 9.58 3.93
N ASN A 67 1.02 9.67 2.62
CA ASN A 67 1.90 10.42 1.72
C ASN A 67 1.91 11.93 2.02
N ILE A 68 0.73 12.51 2.29
CA ILE A 68 0.58 13.91 2.67
C ILE A 68 1.39 14.21 3.94
N GLY A 69 1.20 13.43 4.99
CA GLY A 69 1.85 13.65 6.28
C GLY A 69 3.34 13.37 6.27
N ALA A 70 3.77 12.34 5.52
CA ALA A 70 5.17 11.95 5.41
C ALA A 70 6.00 12.88 4.49
N GLY A 71 5.36 13.66 3.60
CA GLY A 71 6.04 14.50 2.63
C GLY A 71 6.92 13.71 1.65
N ARG A 72 6.63 12.43 1.46
CA ARG A 72 7.32 11.52 0.54
C ARG A 72 6.39 10.43 0.05
N VAL A 73 6.72 9.81 -1.08
CA VAL A 73 6.00 8.61 -1.52
C VAL A 73 6.35 7.45 -0.61
N VAL A 74 5.33 6.93 0.07
CA VAL A 74 5.44 5.74 0.92
C VAL A 74 4.97 4.54 0.11
N PHE A 75 5.92 3.78 -0.40
CA PHE A 75 5.62 2.63 -1.24
C PHE A 75 5.07 1.46 -0.43
N GLN A 76 3.96 0.86 -0.89
CA GLN A 76 3.60 -0.49 -0.48
C GLN A 76 4.69 -1.48 -0.93
N ILE A 77 4.75 -2.64 -0.28
CA ILE A 77 5.87 -3.57 -0.45
C ILE A 77 6.00 -4.10 -1.89
N LEU A 78 4.89 -4.42 -2.56
CA LEU A 78 4.89 -4.88 -3.95
C LEU A 78 5.50 -3.86 -4.92
N PRO A 79 4.98 -2.62 -5.04
CA PRO A 79 5.57 -1.63 -5.94
C PRO A 79 6.98 -1.21 -5.51
N LYS A 80 7.33 -1.26 -4.21
CA LYS A 80 8.69 -1.01 -3.72
C LYS A 80 9.68 -2.01 -4.30
N ILE A 81 9.42 -3.31 -4.15
CA ILE A 81 10.28 -4.36 -4.69
C ILE A 81 10.36 -4.25 -6.22
N SER A 82 9.22 -4.08 -6.90
CA SER A 82 9.18 -3.93 -8.37
C SER A 82 9.97 -2.70 -8.85
N GLN A 83 9.90 -1.59 -8.14
CA GLN A 83 10.68 -0.39 -8.44
C GLN A 83 12.18 -0.62 -8.19
N GLU A 84 12.55 -1.30 -7.11
CA GLU A 84 13.94 -1.63 -6.80
C GLU A 84 14.54 -2.59 -7.83
N ILE A 85 13.76 -3.53 -8.37
CA ILE A 85 14.18 -4.39 -9.49
C ILE A 85 14.47 -3.53 -10.73
N ARG A 86 13.54 -2.63 -11.11
CA ARG A 86 13.71 -1.74 -12.29
C ARG A 86 14.90 -0.80 -12.18
N THR A 87 15.21 -0.33 -10.98
CA THR A 87 16.34 0.58 -10.72
C THR A 87 17.65 -0.12 -10.41
N GLY A 88 17.66 -1.45 -10.29
CA GLY A 88 18.83 -2.24 -9.90
C GLY A 88 19.09 -2.35 -8.39
N LYS A 89 18.39 -1.57 -7.57
CA LYS A 89 18.58 -1.54 -6.11
C LYS A 89 18.25 -2.88 -5.42
N PHE A 90 17.31 -3.65 -5.97
CA PHE A 90 17.00 -5.00 -5.50
C PHE A 90 18.25 -5.89 -5.42
N PHE A 91 19.14 -5.79 -6.41
CA PHE A 91 20.38 -6.57 -6.53
C PHE A 91 21.47 -6.14 -5.53
N GLU A 92 21.24 -5.06 -4.78
CA GLU A 92 22.11 -4.54 -3.72
C GLU A 92 21.57 -4.89 -2.30
N ASN A 93 20.43 -5.59 -2.19
CA ASN A 93 19.85 -5.95 -0.90
C ASN A 93 20.78 -6.90 -0.14
N LYS A 94 21.35 -6.40 0.96
CA LYS A 94 22.39 -7.09 1.73
C LYS A 94 21.94 -8.38 2.38
N VAL A 95 20.64 -8.50 2.68
CA VAL A 95 20.06 -9.70 3.31
C VAL A 95 19.98 -10.83 2.29
N TYR A 96 19.49 -10.55 1.09
CA TYR A 96 19.48 -11.52 -0.01
C TYR A 96 20.90 -11.91 -0.42
N ILE A 97 21.80 -10.91 -0.56
CA ILE A 97 23.20 -11.13 -0.89
C ILE A 97 23.82 -12.13 0.10
N LYS A 98 23.60 -11.92 1.40
CA LYS A 98 24.20 -12.80 2.41
C LYS A 98 23.74 -14.24 2.27
N ALA A 99 22.43 -14.51 2.10
CA ALA A 99 21.92 -15.87 1.93
C ALA A 99 22.47 -16.54 0.66
N ILE A 100 22.58 -15.78 -0.43
CA ILE A 100 23.18 -16.26 -1.69
C ILE A 100 24.65 -16.62 -1.52
N GLU A 101 25.44 -15.75 -0.85
CA GLU A 101 26.85 -16.00 -0.58
C GLU A 101 27.04 -17.16 0.42
N ASP A 102 26.16 -17.33 1.41
CA ASP A 102 26.20 -18.46 2.34
C ASP A 102 26.05 -19.79 1.57
N ALA A 103 25.08 -19.90 0.65
CA ALA A 103 24.93 -21.07 -0.22
C ALA A 103 26.18 -21.33 -1.07
N LYS A 104 26.69 -20.28 -1.71
CA LYS A 104 27.86 -20.38 -2.59
C LYS A 104 29.14 -20.84 -1.84
N VAL A 105 29.44 -20.19 -0.71
CA VAL A 105 30.66 -20.49 0.07
C VAL A 105 30.60 -21.88 0.69
N SER A 106 29.42 -22.32 1.12
CA SER A 106 29.25 -23.66 1.70
C SER A 106 29.14 -24.77 0.66
N GLY A 107 29.01 -24.45 -0.64
CA GLY A 107 28.73 -25.41 -1.71
C GLY A 107 27.34 -26.06 -1.57
N LYS A 108 26.44 -25.40 -0.85
CA LYS A 108 25.06 -25.82 -0.61
C LYS A 108 24.11 -25.24 -1.65
N ALA A 109 22.85 -25.67 -1.61
CA ALA A 109 21.83 -25.16 -2.51
C ALA A 109 21.22 -23.85 -2.01
N LEU A 110 20.76 -23.01 -2.95
CA LEU A 110 19.83 -21.93 -2.72
C LEU A 110 18.42 -22.37 -3.10
N HIS A 111 17.50 -22.30 -2.17
CA HIS A 111 16.08 -22.55 -2.40
C HIS A 111 15.31 -21.24 -2.45
N VAL A 112 14.53 -21.03 -3.51
CA VAL A 112 13.63 -19.89 -3.69
C VAL A 112 12.21 -20.44 -3.65
N MET A 113 11.38 -19.96 -2.75
CA MET A 113 10.00 -20.42 -2.65
C MET A 113 9.02 -19.24 -2.58
N GLY A 114 7.80 -19.43 -3.10
CA GLY A 114 6.77 -18.40 -3.10
C GLY A 114 5.58 -18.72 -3.97
N LEU A 115 4.53 -17.89 -3.82
CA LEU A 115 3.36 -17.94 -4.67
C LEU A 115 3.72 -17.46 -6.09
N LEU A 116 3.49 -18.33 -7.08
CA LEU A 116 3.85 -18.10 -8.46
C LEU A 116 2.66 -17.58 -9.26
N SER A 117 2.44 -16.29 -9.24
CA SER A 117 1.42 -15.61 -10.06
C SER A 117 1.80 -14.13 -10.28
N ASP A 118 1.05 -13.44 -11.11
CA ASP A 118 1.10 -12.00 -11.34
C ASP A 118 0.04 -11.22 -10.54
N GLY A 119 -0.74 -11.90 -9.70
CA GLY A 119 -1.81 -11.29 -8.89
C GLY A 119 -1.34 -10.28 -7.85
N GLY A 120 -0.08 -10.36 -7.42
CA GLY A 120 0.55 -9.33 -6.59
C GLY A 120 0.01 -9.20 -5.17
N VAL A 121 -0.74 -10.20 -4.66
CA VAL A 121 -1.33 -10.16 -3.31
C VAL A 121 -0.37 -10.70 -2.25
N HIS A 122 0.32 -11.80 -2.52
CA HIS A 122 1.24 -12.44 -1.60
C HIS A 122 2.69 -12.43 -2.07
N SER A 123 2.89 -12.53 -3.38
CA SER A 123 4.15 -12.56 -4.09
C SER A 123 3.94 -12.04 -5.51
N HIS A 124 4.99 -11.97 -6.31
CA HIS A 124 4.89 -11.68 -7.74
C HIS A 124 5.96 -12.47 -8.50
N LEU A 125 5.58 -13.09 -9.64
CA LEU A 125 6.50 -13.95 -10.39
C LEU A 125 7.76 -13.19 -10.86
N GLU A 126 7.67 -11.92 -11.23
CA GLU A 126 8.84 -11.11 -11.62
C GLU A 126 9.86 -10.95 -10.49
N HIS A 127 9.42 -10.95 -9.22
CA HIS A 127 10.33 -10.91 -8.08
C HIS A 127 11.11 -12.21 -7.94
N ILE A 128 10.44 -13.36 -8.20
CA ILE A 128 11.11 -14.67 -8.26
C ILE A 128 12.13 -14.68 -9.40
N PHE A 129 11.76 -14.18 -10.58
CA PHE A 129 12.67 -14.09 -11.73
C PHE A 129 13.90 -13.23 -11.43
N ALA A 130 13.71 -12.07 -10.81
CA ALA A 130 14.81 -11.20 -10.39
C ALA A 130 15.73 -11.87 -9.36
N MET A 131 15.18 -12.70 -8.46
CA MET A 131 15.99 -13.49 -7.52
C MET A 131 16.85 -14.54 -8.25
N LEU A 132 16.32 -15.19 -9.27
CA LEU A 132 17.10 -16.13 -10.09
C LEU A 132 18.22 -15.41 -10.85
N ASP A 133 17.95 -14.22 -11.42
CA ASP A 133 18.99 -13.39 -12.05
C ASP A 133 20.08 -13.00 -11.07
N MET A 134 19.70 -12.62 -9.84
CA MET A 134 20.64 -12.28 -8.78
C MET A 134 21.51 -13.46 -8.38
N ALA A 135 20.93 -14.66 -8.21
CA ALA A 135 21.65 -15.88 -7.87
C ALA A 135 22.65 -16.27 -8.97
N LYS A 136 22.25 -16.19 -10.27
CA LYS A 136 23.12 -16.39 -11.41
C LYS A 136 24.28 -15.40 -11.43
N ALA A 137 24.00 -14.11 -11.32
CA ALA A 137 25.02 -13.05 -11.36
C ALA A 137 26.06 -13.22 -10.25
N ARG A 138 25.68 -13.80 -9.10
CA ARG A 138 26.59 -14.09 -7.97
C ARG A 138 27.25 -15.46 -8.04
N GLY A 139 26.93 -16.27 -9.04
CA GLY A 139 27.61 -17.54 -9.32
C GLY A 139 27.26 -18.66 -8.34
N VAL A 140 26.00 -18.76 -7.90
CA VAL A 140 25.48 -19.94 -7.19
C VAL A 140 25.31 -21.06 -8.20
N GLU A 141 25.78 -22.27 -7.88
CA GLU A 141 25.76 -23.40 -8.82
C GLU A 141 24.42 -24.14 -8.83
N LYS A 142 23.73 -24.20 -7.67
CA LYS A 142 22.50 -24.98 -7.49
C LYS A 142 21.39 -24.09 -6.92
N VAL A 143 20.40 -23.82 -7.74
CA VAL A 143 19.21 -23.07 -7.33
C VAL A 143 17.98 -23.93 -7.58
N PHE A 144 17.14 -24.09 -6.55
CA PHE A 144 15.89 -24.85 -6.63
C PHE A 144 14.69 -23.95 -6.31
N VAL A 145 13.63 -24.08 -7.11
CA VAL A 145 12.42 -23.27 -6.92
C VAL A 145 11.27 -24.15 -6.45
N HIS A 146 10.63 -23.75 -5.36
CA HIS A 146 9.44 -24.39 -4.81
C HIS A 146 8.23 -23.48 -5.07
N CYS A 147 7.38 -23.88 -6.02
CA CYS A 147 6.27 -23.09 -6.51
C CYS A 147 4.99 -23.39 -5.73
N PHE A 148 4.33 -22.34 -5.24
CA PHE A 148 2.93 -22.41 -4.78
C PHE A 148 2.04 -21.81 -5.86
N LEU A 149 1.02 -22.55 -6.31
CA LEU A 149 0.06 -22.08 -7.31
C LEU A 149 -1.08 -21.34 -6.64
N ASP A 150 -1.61 -20.34 -7.33
CA ASP A 150 -2.55 -19.36 -6.76
C ASP A 150 -4.02 -19.81 -6.90
N GLY A 151 -4.64 -19.54 -8.00
CA GLY A 151 -6.04 -19.87 -8.29
C GLY A 151 -7.11 -19.12 -7.47
N ARG A 152 -6.70 -18.13 -6.64
CA ARG A 152 -7.60 -17.25 -5.88
C ARG A 152 -7.50 -15.80 -6.28
N ASP A 153 -6.27 -15.30 -6.41
CA ASP A 153 -5.99 -13.91 -6.72
C ASP A 153 -5.82 -13.72 -8.24
N VAL A 154 -5.76 -14.83 -8.98
CA VAL A 154 -5.75 -14.94 -10.45
C VAL A 154 -6.73 -16.05 -10.89
N PRO A 155 -7.05 -16.17 -12.20
CA PRO A 155 -7.93 -17.23 -12.69
C PRO A 155 -7.46 -18.64 -12.26
N PRO A 156 -8.40 -19.56 -11.91
CA PRO A 156 -8.09 -20.80 -11.20
C PRO A 156 -7.31 -21.85 -12.02
N THR A 157 -7.07 -21.61 -13.30
CA THR A 157 -6.33 -22.50 -14.23
C THR A 157 -5.23 -21.75 -14.97
N SER A 158 -4.71 -20.65 -14.40
CA SER A 158 -3.62 -19.86 -15.00
C SER A 158 -2.21 -20.37 -14.61
N GLY A 159 -2.11 -21.21 -13.59
CA GLY A 159 -0.85 -21.68 -13.00
C GLY A 159 0.07 -22.39 -13.98
N ALA A 160 -0.46 -23.21 -14.91
CA ALA A 160 0.35 -23.88 -15.93
C ALA A 160 1.15 -22.85 -16.77
N GLY A 161 0.54 -21.71 -17.12
CA GLY A 161 1.22 -20.62 -17.84
C GLY A 161 2.34 -19.97 -17.03
N PHE A 162 2.12 -19.77 -15.73
CA PHE A 162 3.16 -19.23 -14.84
C PHE A 162 4.31 -20.21 -14.61
N VAL A 163 4.01 -21.51 -14.48
CA VAL A 163 5.03 -22.56 -14.38
C VAL A 163 5.86 -22.65 -15.67
N ALA A 164 5.22 -22.56 -16.84
CA ALA A 164 5.93 -22.52 -18.12
C ALA A 164 6.85 -21.31 -18.25
N ALA A 165 6.39 -20.14 -17.80
CA ALA A 165 7.22 -18.93 -17.78
C ALA A 165 8.43 -19.08 -16.84
N LEU A 166 8.23 -19.67 -15.66
CA LEU A 166 9.32 -19.97 -14.73
C LEU A 166 10.29 -21.01 -15.29
N GLN A 167 9.80 -22.08 -15.93
CA GLN A 167 10.65 -23.11 -16.56
C GLN A 167 11.56 -22.48 -17.62
N LYS A 168 11.00 -21.63 -18.49
CA LYS A 168 11.77 -20.85 -19.45
C LYS A 168 12.83 -19.97 -18.75
N LYS A 169 12.47 -19.30 -17.67
CA LYS A 169 13.41 -18.50 -16.88
C LYS A 169 14.54 -19.34 -16.28
N CYS A 170 14.24 -20.52 -15.77
CA CYS A 170 15.26 -21.47 -15.28
C CYS A 170 16.24 -21.90 -16.38
N GLU A 171 15.74 -22.15 -17.59
CA GLU A 171 16.57 -22.46 -18.77
C GLU A 171 17.49 -21.27 -19.15
N GLU A 172 16.96 -20.04 -19.14
CA GLU A 172 17.73 -18.82 -19.43
C GLU A 172 18.86 -18.57 -18.43
N VAL A 173 18.62 -18.80 -17.15
CA VAL A 173 19.67 -18.65 -16.12
C VAL A 173 20.63 -19.83 -16.10
N GLY A 174 20.17 -21.04 -16.38
CA GLY A 174 20.98 -22.25 -16.59
C GLY A 174 21.50 -22.94 -15.32
N ASN A 175 21.22 -22.41 -14.13
CA ASN A 175 21.63 -22.95 -12.83
C ASN A 175 20.44 -23.17 -11.88
N ALA A 176 19.21 -22.95 -12.37
CA ALA A 176 18.00 -23.08 -11.59
C ALA A 176 17.08 -24.18 -12.11
N HIS A 177 16.39 -24.88 -11.21
CA HIS A 177 15.45 -25.96 -11.52
C HIS A 177 14.19 -25.82 -10.66
N ILE A 178 13.02 -26.13 -11.24
CA ILE A 178 11.79 -26.28 -10.47
C ILE A 178 11.90 -27.59 -9.68
N ALA A 179 11.89 -27.49 -8.36
CA ALA A 179 11.97 -28.66 -7.48
C ALA A 179 10.59 -29.23 -7.16
N THR A 180 9.66 -28.38 -6.76
CA THR A 180 8.29 -28.77 -6.40
C THR A 180 7.27 -27.77 -6.92
N VAL A 181 6.07 -28.28 -7.24
CA VAL A 181 4.89 -27.48 -7.55
C VAL A 181 3.72 -27.98 -6.71
N GLN A 182 3.00 -27.08 -6.06
CA GLN A 182 1.83 -27.43 -5.25
C GLN A 182 0.86 -26.25 -5.15
N GLY A 183 -0.41 -26.52 -4.96
CA GLY A 183 -1.40 -25.47 -4.70
C GLY A 183 -1.17 -24.77 -3.35
N ARG A 184 -1.54 -23.51 -3.28
CA ARG A 184 -1.45 -22.70 -2.04
C ARG A 184 -2.21 -23.32 -0.87
N PHE A 185 -3.18 -24.19 -1.13
CA PHE A 185 -3.92 -24.92 -0.12
C PHE A 185 -3.01 -25.76 0.80
N TRP A 186 -1.88 -26.27 0.28
CA TRP A 186 -0.92 -27.11 1.00
C TRP A 186 0.22 -26.31 1.62
N GLY A 187 0.81 -25.40 0.86
CA GLY A 187 2.02 -24.69 1.27
C GLY A 187 1.77 -23.32 1.90
N MET A 188 0.54 -22.83 1.90
CA MET A 188 0.21 -21.46 2.34
C MET A 188 -1.07 -21.43 3.18
N ASP A 189 -1.24 -22.37 4.09
CA ASP A 189 -2.29 -22.32 5.11
C ASP A 189 -2.05 -21.16 6.08
N ARG A 190 -3.10 -20.71 6.78
CA ARG A 190 -3.04 -19.68 7.82
C ARG A 190 -3.95 -19.97 9.03
N ASP A 191 -4.62 -21.12 8.99
CA ASP A 191 -5.66 -21.50 9.94
C ASP A 191 -5.22 -22.69 10.81
N LYS A 192 -3.88 -22.95 10.84
CA LYS A 192 -3.23 -24.07 11.58
C LYS A 192 -3.77 -25.45 11.18
N ARG A 193 -4.06 -25.61 9.90
CA ARG A 193 -4.40 -26.91 9.32
C ARG A 193 -3.12 -27.66 9.03
N TRP A 194 -2.53 -28.18 10.11
CA TRP A 194 -1.23 -28.83 10.09
C TRP A 194 -1.17 -30.05 9.17
N ASP A 195 -2.30 -30.75 9.01
CA ASP A 195 -2.48 -31.82 8.02
C ASP A 195 -2.15 -31.40 6.58
N ARG A 196 -2.42 -30.14 6.24
CA ARG A 196 -2.09 -29.56 4.92
C ARG A 196 -0.64 -29.13 4.87
N VAL A 197 -0.21 -28.36 5.88
CA VAL A 197 1.17 -27.83 5.94
C VAL A 197 2.19 -28.97 5.93
N GLU A 198 1.92 -30.08 6.64
CA GLU A 198 2.77 -31.26 6.66
C GLU A 198 2.97 -31.86 5.26
N ARG A 199 1.89 -31.96 4.45
CA ARG A 199 2.01 -32.48 3.08
C ARG A 199 2.87 -31.57 2.23
N GLY A 200 2.65 -30.25 2.30
CA GLY A 200 3.46 -29.26 1.59
C GLY A 200 4.93 -29.29 2.05
N TYR A 201 5.17 -29.39 3.36
CA TYR A 201 6.49 -29.50 3.96
C TYR A 201 7.22 -30.78 3.48
N ASN A 202 6.54 -31.93 3.53
CA ASN A 202 7.15 -33.22 3.13
C ASN A 202 7.56 -33.22 1.65
N ALA A 203 6.82 -32.55 0.76
CA ALA A 203 7.23 -32.40 -0.63
C ALA A 203 8.53 -31.59 -0.76
N ILE A 204 8.65 -30.49 -0.03
CA ILE A 204 9.79 -29.57 -0.08
C ILE A 204 11.04 -30.17 0.60
N VAL A 205 10.85 -30.87 1.72
CA VAL A 205 11.93 -31.33 2.60
C VAL A 205 12.28 -32.81 2.37
N CYS A 206 11.28 -33.66 2.17
CA CYS A 206 11.47 -35.11 2.04
C CYS A 206 11.41 -35.62 0.58
N GLY A 207 10.96 -34.74 -0.36
CA GLY A 207 10.71 -35.16 -1.73
C GLY A 207 9.50 -36.13 -1.85
N GLU A 208 8.54 -36.00 -0.92
CA GLU A 208 7.32 -36.81 -0.89
C GLU A 208 6.18 -36.13 -1.62
N GLY A 209 5.73 -36.69 -2.73
CA GLY A 209 4.64 -36.15 -3.53
C GLY A 209 4.42 -36.94 -4.79
N VAL A 210 3.63 -36.45 -5.70
CA VAL A 210 3.46 -36.99 -7.03
C VAL A 210 4.76 -36.75 -7.81
N LEU A 211 5.42 -37.79 -8.27
CA LEU A 211 6.64 -37.65 -9.08
C LEU A 211 6.29 -37.29 -10.53
N ALA A 212 6.93 -36.29 -11.07
CA ALA A 212 6.76 -35.86 -12.46
C ALA A 212 8.09 -35.39 -13.06
N GLU A 213 8.28 -35.61 -14.34
CA GLU A 213 9.47 -35.15 -15.08
C GLU A 213 9.28 -33.74 -15.66
N ASP A 214 8.02 -33.29 -15.81
CA ASP A 214 7.65 -32.01 -16.39
C ASP A 214 6.64 -31.30 -15.49
N ALA A 215 7.03 -30.12 -14.99
CA ALA A 215 6.23 -29.33 -14.09
C ALA A 215 4.93 -28.79 -14.72
N VAL A 216 5.00 -28.35 -15.98
CA VAL A 216 3.85 -27.81 -16.71
C VAL A 216 2.83 -28.90 -16.97
N LYS A 217 3.30 -30.04 -17.48
CA LYS A 217 2.44 -31.20 -17.74
C LYS A 217 1.76 -31.70 -16.48
N ALA A 218 2.44 -31.74 -15.34
CA ALA A 218 1.85 -32.16 -14.08
C ALA A 218 0.67 -31.26 -13.65
N VAL A 219 0.77 -29.95 -13.88
CA VAL A 219 -0.34 -29.01 -13.61
C VAL A 219 -1.48 -29.20 -14.61
N GLU A 220 -1.19 -29.39 -15.89
CA GLU A 220 -2.20 -29.67 -16.92
C GLU A 220 -2.94 -31.00 -16.66
N ASP A 221 -2.23 -32.03 -16.23
CA ASP A 221 -2.81 -33.33 -15.85
C ASP A 221 -3.72 -33.18 -14.63
N SER A 222 -3.38 -32.29 -13.68
CA SER A 222 -4.26 -31.93 -12.55
C SER A 222 -5.56 -31.27 -13.03
N TYR A 223 -5.48 -30.34 -14.00
CA TYR A 223 -6.68 -29.71 -14.58
C TYR A 223 -7.55 -30.75 -15.32
N ALA A 224 -6.93 -31.69 -16.05
CA ALA A 224 -7.66 -32.76 -16.70
C ALA A 224 -8.40 -33.67 -15.70
N ALA A 225 -7.87 -33.79 -14.47
CA ALA A 225 -8.52 -34.48 -13.36
C ALA A 225 -9.57 -33.60 -12.60
N GLY A 226 -9.80 -32.36 -13.03
CA GLY A 226 -10.76 -31.43 -12.41
C GLY A 226 -10.22 -30.69 -11.16
N VAL A 227 -8.91 -30.73 -10.93
CA VAL A 227 -8.25 -30.06 -9.79
C VAL A 227 -7.54 -28.81 -10.28
N THR A 228 -7.97 -27.64 -9.79
CA THR A 228 -7.45 -26.33 -10.18
C THR A 228 -6.25 -25.91 -9.33
N ASP A 229 -5.58 -24.81 -9.70
CA ASP A 229 -4.33 -24.30 -9.14
C ASP A 229 -4.27 -24.35 -7.61
N GLU A 230 -5.27 -23.82 -6.93
CA GLU A 230 -5.29 -23.75 -5.46
C GLU A 230 -5.08 -25.13 -4.80
N PHE A 231 -5.59 -26.18 -5.42
CA PHE A 231 -5.69 -27.52 -4.84
C PHE A 231 -4.74 -28.55 -5.47
N VAL A 232 -3.90 -28.14 -6.43
CA VAL A 232 -2.91 -29.03 -7.03
C VAL A 232 -2.12 -29.73 -5.95
N GLU A 233 -2.17 -31.08 -5.96
CA GLU A 233 -1.45 -31.93 -5.01
C GLU A 233 0.06 -31.67 -5.11
N PRO A 234 0.81 -31.80 -4.00
CA PRO A 234 2.26 -31.62 -4.05
C PRO A 234 2.94 -32.53 -5.09
N VAL A 235 3.58 -31.93 -6.06
CA VAL A 235 4.34 -32.56 -7.14
C VAL A 235 5.83 -32.32 -6.91
N VAL A 236 6.63 -33.38 -6.99
CA VAL A 236 8.09 -33.33 -6.95
C VAL A 236 8.62 -33.52 -8.37
N VAL A 237 9.28 -32.50 -8.90
CA VAL A 237 9.84 -32.48 -10.27
C VAL A 237 11.32 -32.80 -10.24
N CYS A 238 12.04 -32.28 -9.25
CA CYS A 238 13.46 -32.51 -9.08
C CYS A 238 13.74 -32.98 -7.63
N PRO A 239 13.86 -34.31 -7.38
CA PRO A 239 14.07 -34.81 -6.01
C PRO A 239 15.36 -34.32 -5.35
N GLU A 240 16.40 -34.00 -6.14
CA GLU A 240 17.66 -33.44 -5.64
C GLU A 240 17.48 -32.06 -5.07
N GLY A 241 16.37 -31.39 -5.39
CA GLY A 241 15.99 -30.08 -4.86
C GLY A 241 15.29 -30.15 -3.50
N ALA A 242 15.30 -31.27 -2.79
CA ALA A 242 14.82 -31.33 -1.40
C ALA A 242 15.74 -30.52 -0.47
N ILE A 243 15.15 -29.71 0.41
CA ILE A 243 15.90 -28.87 1.36
C ILE A 243 16.67 -29.74 2.36
N ASN A 244 17.92 -29.37 2.62
CA ASN A 244 18.81 -30.04 3.56
C ASN A 244 19.42 -29.05 4.57
N ALA A 245 19.89 -29.57 5.68
CA ALA A 245 20.59 -28.75 6.66
C ALA A 245 21.81 -28.05 6.06
N GLY A 246 21.91 -26.75 6.35
CA GLY A 246 22.96 -25.87 5.84
C GLY A 246 22.63 -25.23 4.48
N ASP A 247 21.50 -25.54 3.85
CA ASP A 247 21.05 -24.85 2.65
C ASP A 247 20.57 -23.42 2.96
N SER A 248 20.53 -22.58 1.94
CA SER A 248 19.94 -21.25 2.02
C SER A 248 18.52 -21.27 1.47
N VAL A 249 17.60 -20.59 2.14
CA VAL A 249 16.18 -20.51 1.73
C VAL A 249 15.75 -19.05 1.69
N ILE A 250 15.16 -18.61 0.58
CA ILE A 250 14.55 -17.29 0.44
C ILE A 250 13.07 -17.45 0.14
N PHE A 251 12.21 -17.00 1.06
CA PHE A 251 10.77 -17.01 0.84
C PHE A 251 10.32 -15.66 0.27
N MET A 252 9.90 -15.66 -1.00
CA MET A 252 9.61 -14.46 -1.78
C MET A 252 8.26 -13.80 -1.48
N ASN A 253 7.42 -14.43 -0.66
CA ASN A 253 6.16 -13.83 -0.24
C ASN A 253 6.42 -12.57 0.60
N PHE A 254 5.77 -11.46 0.25
CA PHE A 254 5.85 -10.21 0.99
C PHE A 254 4.64 -9.95 1.91
N ARG A 255 3.58 -10.78 1.84
CA ARG A 255 2.45 -10.76 2.76
C ARG A 255 2.60 -11.87 3.79
N PRO A 256 2.53 -11.54 5.11
CA PRO A 256 2.92 -12.44 6.20
C PRO A 256 1.99 -13.62 6.45
N ASP A 257 0.66 -13.38 6.38
CA ASP A 257 -0.37 -14.25 6.92
C ASP A 257 -0.28 -15.73 6.49
N ARG A 258 0.07 -15.98 5.23
CA ARG A 258 0.19 -17.32 4.64
C ARG A 258 1.63 -17.83 4.47
N ALA A 259 2.62 -17.03 4.85
CA ALA A 259 4.02 -17.47 4.84
C ALA A 259 4.46 -17.99 6.21
N ARG A 260 3.75 -17.62 7.26
CA ARG A 260 4.11 -17.85 8.67
C ARG A 260 4.24 -19.33 9.02
N GLU A 261 3.24 -20.13 8.71
CA GLU A 261 3.18 -21.53 9.17
C GLU A 261 4.28 -22.41 8.55
N MET A 262 4.54 -22.28 7.25
CA MET A 262 5.65 -22.96 6.59
C MET A 262 7.00 -22.47 7.14
N THR A 263 7.12 -21.19 7.46
CA THR A 263 8.33 -20.64 8.07
C THR A 263 8.56 -21.22 9.48
N TRP A 264 7.52 -21.37 10.29
CA TRP A 264 7.62 -22.04 11.58
C TRP A 264 8.04 -23.49 11.44
N ALA A 265 7.40 -24.23 10.52
CA ALA A 265 7.73 -25.62 10.25
C ALA A 265 9.19 -25.83 9.82
N LEU A 266 9.78 -24.87 9.08
CA LEU A 266 11.16 -24.97 8.62
C LEU A 266 12.21 -24.48 9.62
N ASN A 267 11.85 -23.61 10.60
CA ASN A 267 12.85 -22.90 11.39
C ASN A 267 12.71 -23.05 12.91
N LEU A 268 11.53 -23.35 13.46
CA LEU A 268 11.37 -23.45 14.92
C LEU A 268 11.80 -24.85 15.40
N PRO A 269 12.80 -24.96 16.31
CA PRO A 269 13.19 -26.24 16.89
C PRO A 269 12.08 -26.91 17.70
N ASP A 270 11.27 -26.10 18.38
CA ASP A 270 10.16 -26.48 19.26
C ASP A 270 8.79 -26.47 18.54
N PHE A 271 8.76 -26.51 17.22
CA PHE A 271 7.53 -26.60 16.44
C PHE A 271 6.76 -27.87 16.76
N ASP A 272 5.49 -27.75 17.08
CA ASP A 272 4.61 -28.82 17.56
C ASP A 272 3.38 -29.09 16.67
N GLY A 273 3.30 -28.44 15.50
CA GLY A 273 2.17 -28.58 14.58
C GLY A 273 2.03 -29.99 13.96
N PHE A 274 3.17 -30.65 13.67
CA PHE A 274 3.24 -32.04 13.20
C PHE A 274 4.63 -32.62 13.48
N GLU A 275 4.76 -33.95 13.44
CA GLU A 275 6.05 -34.64 13.59
C GLU A 275 6.84 -34.57 12.29
N ARG A 276 7.99 -33.89 12.31
CA ARG A 276 8.85 -33.78 11.14
C ARG A 276 9.55 -35.09 10.83
N LYS A 277 9.36 -35.64 9.65
CA LYS A 277 10.10 -36.83 9.20
C LYS A 277 11.59 -36.57 9.00
N LYS A 278 11.95 -35.30 8.71
CA LYS A 278 13.32 -34.83 8.52
C LYS A 278 13.45 -33.41 9.07
N GLU A 279 14.46 -33.20 9.90
CA GLU A 279 14.87 -31.87 10.35
C GLU A 279 15.91 -31.29 9.40
N VAL A 280 15.79 -29.99 9.16
CA VAL A 280 16.64 -29.27 8.17
C VAL A 280 17.47 -28.13 8.79
N PHE A 281 17.56 -28.10 10.12
CA PHE A 281 18.33 -27.06 10.80
C PHE A 281 19.85 -27.31 10.76
N PRO A 282 20.67 -26.25 10.81
CA PRO A 282 20.30 -24.84 10.57
C PRO A 282 20.09 -24.54 9.10
N LEU A 283 19.27 -23.52 8.81
CA LEU A 283 19.11 -22.95 7.47
C LEU A 283 19.61 -21.49 7.46
N SER A 284 20.20 -21.04 6.35
CA SER A 284 20.34 -19.60 6.07
C SER A 284 19.03 -19.10 5.49
N TYR A 285 18.06 -18.83 6.36
CA TYR A 285 16.68 -18.52 5.98
C TYR A 285 16.42 -17.01 5.93
N VAL A 286 15.79 -16.54 4.85
CA VAL A 286 15.41 -15.15 4.66
C VAL A 286 13.90 -15.03 4.43
N CYS A 287 13.26 -14.21 5.24
CA CYS A 287 11.90 -13.72 5.03
C CYS A 287 11.94 -12.46 4.16
N THR A 288 11.16 -12.41 3.08
CA THR A 288 11.05 -11.17 2.30
C THR A 288 10.41 -10.04 3.11
N ALA A 289 9.39 -10.33 3.92
CA ALA A 289 8.79 -9.41 4.87
C ALA A 289 8.83 -9.97 6.29
N GLN A 290 8.46 -9.20 7.30
CA GLN A 290 8.31 -9.68 8.66
C GLN A 290 7.09 -10.59 8.77
N TYR A 291 7.30 -11.90 8.85
CA TYR A 291 6.19 -12.86 8.93
C TYR A 291 5.65 -13.03 10.35
N ASP A 292 6.54 -12.91 11.33
CA ASP A 292 6.22 -13.03 12.74
C ASP A 292 7.25 -12.25 13.57
N GLU A 293 6.79 -11.46 14.54
CA GLU A 293 7.64 -10.63 15.40
C GLU A 293 8.48 -11.47 16.38
N THR A 294 8.06 -12.71 16.66
CA THR A 294 8.77 -13.62 17.56
C THR A 294 9.95 -14.33 16.90
N LEU A 295 10.01 -14.31 15.53
CA LEU A 295 11.07 -14.95 14.79
C LEU A 295 12.28 -14.00 14.63
N THR A 296 13.46 -14.48 15.03
CA THR A 296 14.73 -13.76 14.86
C THR A 296 15.40 -14.08 13.52
N LEU A 297 14.62 -14.20 12.45
CA LEU A 297 15.10 -14.49 11.12
C LEU A 297 15.45 -13.20 10.35
N PRO A 298 16.44 -13.24 9.45
CA PRO A 298 16.73 -12.12 8.56
C PRO A 298 15.52 -11.72 7.71
N ILE A 299 15.25 -10.41 7.62
CA ILE A 299 14.13 -9.83 6.87
C ILE A 299 14.70 -8.91 5.80
N ALA A 300 14.38 -9.18 4.52
CA ALA A 300 14.87 -8.40 3.39
C ALA A 300 14.22 -7.02 3.30
N TYR A 301 12.94 -6.93 3.63
CA TYR A 301 12.14 -5.70 3.68
C TYR A 301 11.42 -5.61 5.03
N PRO A 302 12.11 -5.14 6.07
CA PRO A 302 11.49 -4.93 7.38
C PRO A 302 10.41 -3.84 7.31
N PRO A 303 9.46 -3.82 8.26
CA PRO A 303 8.51 -2.73 8.39
C PRO A 303 9.22 -1.38 8.40
N GLU A 304 8.76 -0.46 7.56
CA GLU A 304 9.35 0.88 7.48
C GLU A 304 8.77 1.76 8.57
N VAL A 305 9.61 2.31 9.41
CA VAL A 305 9.21 3.33 10.38
C VAL A 305 9.27 4.69 9.66
N ILE A 306 8.10 5.30 9.51
CA ILE A 306 7.99 6.63 8.91
C ILE A 306 8.30 7.67 9.99
N THR A 307 9.44 8.32 9.87
CA THR A 307 9.91 9.38 10.77
C THR A 307 9.94 10.73 10.07
N ASN A 308 10.08 11.81 10.86
CA ASN A 308 10.11 13.16 10.33
C ASN A 308 8.88 13.51 9.48
N THR A 309 7.70 13.08 9.96
CA THR A 309 6.43 13.50 9.38
C THR A 309 6.19 14.99 9.66
N LEU A 310 5.22 15.59 8.97
CA LEU A 310 4.84 16.98 9.26
C LEU A 310 4.42 17.15 10.73
N GLY A 311 3.73 16.15 11.32
CA GLY A 311 3.35 16.14 12.73
C GLY A 311 4.55 16.11 13.67
N ASP A 312 5.56 15.27 13.38
CA ASP A 312 6.80 15.20 14.17
C ASP A 312 7.53 16.55 14.18
N LEU A 313 7.65 17.17 13.00
CA LEU A 313 8.32 18.48 12.86
C LEU A 313 7.62 19.60 13.63
N MET A 314 6.28 19.61 13.64
CA MET A 314 5.54 20.59 14.46
C MET A 314 5.87 20.39 15.94
N SER A 315 5.85 19.15 16.41
CA SER A 315 6.19 18.81 17.81
C SER A 315 7.63 19.17 18.17
N GLU A 316 8.61 18.82 17.33
CA GLU A 316 10.02 19.13 17.55
C GLU A 316 10.31 20.64 17.64
N LYS A 317 9.55 21.43 16.88
CA LYS A 317 9.68 22.90 16.89
C LYS A 317 8.84 23.59 17.97
N GLY A 318 8.12 22.83 18.81
CA GLY A 318 7.21 23.34 19.82
C GLY A 318 6.01 24.12 19.24
N LEU A 319 5.65 23.83 17.98
CA LEU A 319 4.51 24.41 17.30
C LEU A 319 3.24 23.63 17.63
N ARG A 320 2.12 24.34 17.70
CA ARG A 320 0.83 23.74 18.03
C ARG A 320 0.07 23.33 16.78
N GLN A 321 -0.49 22.13 16.81
CA GLN A 321 -1.26 21.60 15.69
C GLN A 321 -2.64 21.11 16.14
N PHE A 322 -3.61 21.21 15.24
CA PHE A 322 -4.99 20.77 15.46
C PHE A 322 -5.41 19.81 14.34
N ARG A 323 -5.95 18.64 14.71
CA ARG A 323 -6.45 17.61 13.82
C ARG A 323 -7.93 17.43 14.03
N VAL A 324 -8.73 17.51 12.98
CA VAL A 324 -10.19 17.37 13.07
C VAL A 324 -10.75 16.62 11.88
N ALA A 325 -11.58 15.65 12.15
CA ALA A 325 -12.40 14.93 11.19
C ALA A 325 -13.58 14.27 11.91
N GLU A 326 -14.55 13.81 11.14
CA GLU A 326 -15.57 12.92 11.69
C GLU A 326 -15.07 11.46 11.79
N THR A 327 -15.81 10.61 12.49
CA THR A 327 -15.40 9.24 12.87
C THR A 327 -14.78 8.46 11.71
N GLU A 328 -15.37 8.51 10.51
CA GLU A 328 -14.94 7.75 9.32
C GLU A 328 -13.53 8.14 8.86
N LYS A 329 -13.11 9.38 9.11
CA LYS A 329 -11.83 9.91 8.62
C LYS A 329 -10.89 10.39 9.74
N TYR A 330 -11.24 10.13 11.01
CA TYR A 330 -10.40 10.55 12.14
C TYR A 330 -9.03 9.88 12.14
N ALA A 331 -8.97 8.57 11.89
CA ALA A 331 -7.71 7.84 11.79
C ALA A 331 -6.81 8.37 10.66
N HIS A 332 -7.42 8.89 9.58
CA HIS A 332 -6.68 9.41 8.42
C HIS A 332 -5.92 10.69 8.76
N VAL A 333 -6.54 11.63 9.47
CA VAL A 333 -5.86 12.88 9.90
C VAL A 333 -4.98 12.71 11.14
N THR A 334 -4.97 11.53 11.79
CA THR A 334 -4.18 11.23 12.98
C THR A 334 -3.17 10.12 12.71
N PHE A 335 -3.56 8.87 12.83
CA PHE A 335 -2.70 7.68 12.69
C PHE A 335 -1.96 7.64 11.35
N PHE A 336 -2.69 7.66 10.23
CA PHE A 336 -2.08 7.57 8.90
C PHE A 336 -1.25 8.81 8.56
N PHE A 337 -1.74 10.00 8.88
CA PHE A 337 -1.00 11.25 8.67
C PHE A 337 0.31 11.30 9.49
N ASN A 338 0.34 10.67 10.65
CA ASN A 338 1.52 10.53 11.50
C ASN A 338 2.37 9.27 11.17
N GLY A 339 2.21 8.72 9.95
CA GLY A 339 3.04 7.60 9.48
C GLY A 339 2.81 6.28 10.19
N GLY A 340 1.59 6.02 10.70
CA GLY A 340 1.22 4.80 11.41
C GLY A 340 1.50 4.87 12.93
N VAL A 341 1.69 6.06 13.48
CA VAL A 341 1.91 6.27 14.92
C VAL A 341 0.63 6.74 15.58
N GLU A 342 0.08 5.92 16.49
CA GLU A 342 -1.15 6.24 17.24
C GLU A 342 -0.92 7.32 18.30
N LYS A 343 0.29 7.33 18.90
CA LYS A 343 0.61 8.27 19.97
C LYS A 343 0.53 9.71 19.50
N GLN A 344 -0.22 10.51 20.23
CA GLN A 344 -0.36 11.97 20.03
C GLN A 344 0.98 12.66 20.21
N GLY A 345 1.36 13.53 19.28
CA GLY A 345 2.56 14.34 19.36
C GLY A 345 2.46 15.46 20.41
N GLU A 346 3.59 15.99 20.84
CA GLU A 346 3.60 17.17 21.71
C GLU A 346 3.03 18.38 20.96
N GLY A 347 2.12 19.11 21.58
CA GLY A 347 1.44 20.26 20.95
C GLY A 347 0.33 19.88 19.95
N GLU A 348 0.04 18.59 19.74
CA GLU A 348 -1.02 18.11 18.88
C GLU A 348 -2.34 17.98 19.67
N ASP A 349 -3.34 18.76 19.31
CA ASP A 349 -4.71 18.61 19.80
C ASP A 349 -5.56 17.89 18.75
N ARG A 350 -6.38 16.93 19.17
CA ARG A 350 -7.24 16.12 18.30
C ARG A 350 -8.70 16.32 18.62
N CYS A 351 -9.54 16.44 17.61
CA CYS A 351 -10.99 16.56 17.74
C CYS A 351 -11.70 15.54 16.85
N LEU A 352 -12.29 14.53 17.46
CA LEU A 352 -13.16 13.59 16.80
C LEU A 352 -14.59 14.11 16.84
N VAL A 353 -15.19 14.29 15.67
CA VAL A 353 -16.62 14.62 15.53
C VAL A 353 -17.36 13.32 15.20
N PRO A 354 -18.33 12.89 16.02
CA PRO A 354 -19.07 11.68 15.72
C PRO A 354 -19.80 11.74 14.38
N SER A 355 -19.60 10.73 13.52
CA SER A 355 -20.44 10.54 12.33
C SER A 355 -21.86 10.13 12.72
N PRO A 356 -22.89 10.47 11.93
CA PRO A 356 -24.27 10.06 12.19
C PRO A 356 -24.40 8.54 12.21
N LYS A 357 -25.04 7.99 13.25
CA LYS A 357 -25.25 6.54 13.42
C LYS A 357 -26.71 6.13 13.23
N GLU A 358 -27.59 7.10 13.06
CA GLU A 358 -29.03 6.89 12.98
C GLU A 358 -29.48 6.37 11.62
N PHE A 359 -28.61 6.45 10.62
CA PHE A 359 -28.89 6.02 9.23
C PHE A 359 -27.97 4.88 8.84
N PRO A 360 -28.46 3.87 8.09
CA PRO A 360 -27.65 2.73 7.67
C PRO A 360 -26.63 3.07 6.58
N THR A 361 -26.89 4.12 5.78
CA THR A 361 -26.02 4.60 4.69
C THR A 361 -26.04 6.12 4.61
N TYR A 362 -24.96 6.72 4.09
CA TYR A 362 -24.79 8.17 4.07
C TYR A 362 -25.51 8.88 2.92
N ASP A 363 -26.07 8.19 1.95
CA ASP A 363 -26.99 8.78 0.97
C ASP A 363 -28.27 9.35 1.61
N LEU A 364 -28.67 8.81 2.75
CA LEU A 364 -29.82 9.28 3.52
C LEU A 364 -29.51 10.56 4.35
N ILE A 365 -28.23 10.86 4.56
CA ILE A 365 -27.75 12.03 5.28
C ILE A 365 -26.43 12.56 4.66
N PRO A 366 -26.44 13.08 3.42
CA PRO A 366 -25.24 13.43 2.68
C PRO A 366 -24.37 14.51 3.33
N GLN A 367 -24.98 15.40 4.13
CA GLN A 367 -24.26 16.40 4.92
C GLN A 367 -23.41 15.79 6.04
N MET A 368 -23.70 14.56 6.45
CA MET A 368 -22.97 13.85 7.51
C MET A 368 -22.78 14.76 8.75
N SER A 369 -21.55 14.90 9.24
CA SER A 369 -21.21 15.84 10.33
C SER A 369 -20.34 17.01 9.86
N ALA A 370 -20.33 17.33 8.56
CA ALA A 370 -19.45 18.35 7.98
C ALA A 370 -19.61 19.72 8.64
N GLU A 371 -20.84 20.16 8.95
CA GLU A 371 -21.08 21.45 9.60
C GLU A 371 -20.41 21.52 10.98
N LYS A 372 -20.47 20.44 11.77
CA LYS A 372 -19.81 20.35 13.08
C LYS A 372 -18.28 20.35 12.95
N VAL A 373 -17.75 19.66 11.93
CA VAL A 373 -16.31 19.70 11.62
C VAL A 373 -15.91 21.12 11.22
N CYS A 374 -16.69 21.77 10.35
CA CYS A 374 -16.49 23.16 9.95
C CYS A 374 -16.46 24.11 11.16
N ASP A 375 -17.44 23.99 12.10
CA ASP A 375 -17.47 24.78 13.32
C ASP A 375 -16.16 24.68 14.10
N LYS A 376 -15.63 23.45 14.24
CA LYS A 376 -14.36 23.21 14.95
C LYS A 376 -13.15 23.81 14.23
N VAL A 377 -13.13 23.81 12.90
CA VAL A 377 -12.08 24.48 12.12
C VAL A 377 -12.17 26.01 12.30
N VAL A 378 -13.37 26.60 12.18
CA VAL A 378 -13.59 28.04 12.38
C VAL A 378 -13.20 28.45 13.78
N GLU A 379 -13.61 27.70 14.83
CA GLU A 379 -13.21 27.95 16.22
C GLU A 379 -11.68 27.89 16.39
N ALA A 380 -11.02 26.89 15.75
CA ALA A 380 -9.58 26.74 15.83
C ALA A 380 -8.83 27.91 15.17
N ILE A 381 -9.29 28.37 14.01
CA ILE A 381 -8.71 29.54 13.31
C ILE A 381 -8.91 30.79 14.17
N ALA A 382 -10.14 31.07 14.62
CA ALA A 382 -10.48 32.26 15.42
C ALA A 382 -9.73 32.31 16.76
N SER A 383 -9.36 31.16 17.33
CA SER A 383 -8.59 31.06 18.56
C SER A 383 -7.14 31.54 18.45
N GLU A 384 -6.59 31.59 17.24
CA GLU A 384 -5.17 31.85 16.92
C GLU A 384 -4.17 30.94 17.65
N LYS A 385 -4.67 29.87 18.29
CA LYS A 385 -3.88 28.95 19.13
C LYS A 385 -2.94 28.08 18.35
N TYR A 386 -3.28 27.73 17.10
CA TYR A 386 -2.61 26.70 16.32
C TYR A 386 -1.80 27.30 15.18
N ASP A 387 -0.63 26.69 14.94
CA ASP A 387 0.27 27.01 13.83
C ASP A 387 -0.09 26.17 12.59
N LEU A 388 -0.57 24.93 12.81
CA LEU A 388 -1.04 24.03 11.77
C LEU A 388 -2.42 23.47 12.13
N ILE A 389 -3.35 23.56 11.19
CA ILE A 389 -4.68 22.92 11.28
C ILE A 389 -4.76 21.89 10.13
N VAL A 390 -5.21 20.67 10.40
CA VAL A 390 -5.51 19.65 9.39
C VAL A 390 -6.93 19.17 9.59
N CYS A 391 -7.72 19.31 8.55
CA CYS A 391 -9.13 18.95 8.51
C CYS A 391 -9.40 18.00 7.34
N ASN A 392 -10.26 17.01 7.55
CA ASN A 392 -10.82 16.17 6.50
C ASN A 392 -12.35 16.26 6.52
N PHE A 393 -12.95 16.51 5.36
CA PHE A 393 -14.37 16.37 5.08
C PHE A 393 -14.62 15.06 4.35
N ALA A 394 -15.30 14.12 5.00
CA ALA A 394 -15.53 12.76 4.53
C ALA A 394 -16.56 12.61 3.40
N ASN A 395 -17.34 13.67 3.15
CA ASN A 395 -18.61 13.61 2.45
C ASN A 395 -18.52 13.07 1.03
N CYS A 396 -17.61 13.58 0.17
CA CYS A 396 -17.57 13.22 -1.23
C CYS A 396 -17.16 11.74 -1.42
N ASP A 397 -16.33 11.20 -0.52
CA ASP A 397 -15.95 9.80 -0.52
C ASP A 397 -17.04 8.89 0.03
N MET A 398 -17.46 9.13 1.27
CA MET A 398 -18.40 8.25 1.96
C MET A 398 -19.78 8.21 1.28
N VAL A 399 -20.25 9.33 0.76
CA VAL A 399 -21.49 9.39 -0.01
C VAL A 399 -21.29 8.85 -1.43
N GLY A 400 -20.12 9.10 -2.04
CA GLY A 400 -19.75 8.56 -3.35
C GLY A 400 -19.81 7.04 -3.38
N HIS A 401 -19.38 6.36 -2.33
CA HIS A 401 -19.46 4.91 -2.18
C HIS A 401 -20.89 4.35 -2.21
N THR A 402 -21.89 5.16 -1.97
CA THR A 402 -23.31 4.74 -2.06
C THR A 402 -23.81 4.61 -3.50
N GLY A 403 -23.15 5.28 -4.45
CA GLY A 403 -23.54 5.30 -5.85
C GLY A 403 -24.78 6.16 -6.15
N VAL A 404 -25.27 6.94 -5.18
CA VAL A 404 -26.46 7.78 -5.30
C VAL A 404 -26.08 9.19 -5.73
N MET A 405 -26.28 9.54 -7.00
CA MET A 405 -25.88 10.82 -7.59
C MET A 405 -26.46 12.04 -6.85
N GLU A 406 -27.76 12.04 -6.55
CA GLU A 406 -28.42 13.17 -5.88
C GLU A 406 -27.82 13.42 -4.48
N ALA A 407 -27.45 12.37 -3.79
CA ALA A 407 -26.78 12.45 -2.49
C ALA A 407 -25.34 12.97 -2.64
N ALA A 408 -24.61 12.52 -3.66
CA ALA A 408 -23.26 12.98 -3.94
C ALA A 408 -23.23 14.48 -4.31
N LEU A 409 -24.18 14.99 -5.09
CA LEU A 409 -24.37 16.42 -5.34
C LEU A 409 -24.49 17.19 -4.02
N LYS A 410 -25.38 16.72 -3.14
CA LYS A 410 -25.62 17.37 -1.84
C LYS A 410 -24.39 17.32 -0.91
N ALA A 411 -23.63 16.24 -0.98
CA ALA A 411 -22.38 16.10 -0.25
C ALA A 411 -21.34 17.16 -0.70
N VAL A 412 -21.16 17.33 -2.01
CA VAL A 412 -20.26 18.34 -2.60
C VAL A 412 -20.71 19.76 -2.23
N GLU A 413 -21.99 20.11 -2.38
CA GLU A 413 -22.54 21.42 -1.98
C GLU A 413 -22.35 21.72 -0.49
N THR A 414 -22.45 20.69 0.36
CA THR A 414 -22.23 20.83 1.81
C THR A 414 -20.77 21.17 2.11
N VAL A 415 -19.82 20.50 1.45
CA VAL A 415 -18.39 20.78 1.59
C VAL A 415 -18.07 22.18 1.07
N ASP A 416 -18.65 22.60 -0.06
CA ASP A 416 -18.51 23.97 -0.60
C ASP A 416 -18.94 25.03 0.41
N ALA A 417 -20.13 24.88 1.02
CA ALA A 417 -20.63 25.80 2.02
C ALA A 417 -19.72 25.87 3.27
N CYS A 418 -19.18 24.73 3.71
CA CYS A 418 -18.21 24.68 4.81
C CYS A 418 -16.92 25.43 4.45
N LEU A 419 -16.39 25.22 3.24
CA LEU A 419 -15.20 25.91 2.75
C LEU A 419 -15.41 27.43 2.67
N GLY A 420 -16.59 27.85 2.24
CA GLY A 420 -16.95 29.29 2.26
C GLY A 420 -16.83 29.93 3.65
N ARG A 421 -17.31 29.23 4.68
CA ARG A 421 -17.22 29.67 6.08
C ARG A 421 -15.77 29.69 6.58
N ILE A 422 -15.00 28.65 6.29
CA ILE A 422 -13.59 28.55 6.67
C ILE A 422 -12.77 29.65 5.99
N ALA A 423 -12.99 29.88 4.70
CA ALA A 423 -12.28 30.91 3.94
C ALA A 423 -12.60 32.31 4.48
N ALA A 424 -13.88 32.59 4.79
CA ALA A 424 -14.30 33.89 5.37
C ALA A 424 -13.68 34.14 6.76
N GLU A 425 -13.44 33.08 7.55
CA GLU A 425 -12.71 33.23 8.81
C GLU A 425 -11.22 33.44 8.57
N ALA A 426 -10.61 32.63 7.69
CA ALA A 426 -9.19 32.73 7.38
C ALA A 426 -8.79 34.09 6.80
N GLU A 427 -9.66 34.74 6.04
CA GLU A 427 -9.43 36.09 5.47
C GLU A 427 -9.24 37.17 6.56
N LYS A 428 -9.68 36.92 7.79
CA LYS A 428 -9.46 37.84 8.95
C LYS A 428 -8.05 37.68 9.55
N HIS A 429 -7.33 36.61 9.19
CA HIS A 429 -6.03 36.26 9.75
C HIS A 429 -4.96 36.26 8.66
N PRO A 430 -4.30 37.40 8.38
CA PRO A 430 -3.39 37.57 7.24
C PRO A 430 -2.09 36.71 7.33
N ASP A 431 -1.77 36.13 8.48
CA ASP A 431 -0.68 35.22 8.73
C ASP A 431 -1.06 33.75 8.46
N LEU A 432 -2.33 33.43 8.26
CA LEU A 432 -2.83 32.09 7.93
C LEU A 432 -2.99 31.92 6.42
N THR A 433 -2.47 30.80 5.91
CA THR A 433 -2.69 30.36 4.54
C THR A 433 -3.51 29.09 4.53
N LEU A 434 -4.60 29.05 3.75
CA LEU A 434 -5.33 27.82 3.49
C LEU A 434 -4.66 27.05 2.33
N LEU A 435 -4.55 25.73 2.50
CA LEU A 435 -4.21 24.79 1.45
C LEU A 435 -5.40 23.83 1.31
N ILE A 436 -6.03 23.82 0.15
CA ILE A 436 -7.25 23.04 -0.11
C ILE A 436 -6.90 21.94 -1.12
N THR A 437 -7.21 20.70 -0.80
CA THR A 437 -6.88 19.54 -1.63
C THR A 437 -7.87 18.39 -1.43
N ALA A 438 -7.61 17.28 -2.08
CA ALA A 438 -8.20 15.96 -1.79
C ALA A 438 -7.09 14.91 -1.71
N ASP A 439 -7.42 13.72 -1.30
CA ASP A 439 -6.50 12.60 -1.14
C ASP A 439 -6.64 11.54 -2.24
N HIS A 440 -7.79 11.44 -2.86
CA HIS A 440 -8.11 10.65 -4.06
C HIS A 440 -9.43 11.12 -4.68
N GLY A 441 -9.83 10.55 -5.83
CA GLY A 441 -11.13 10.78 -6.44
C GLY A 441 -12.14 9.68 -6.10
N ASN A 442 -13.42 10.03 -6.09
CA ASN A 442 -14.59 9.16 -5.96
C ASN A 442 -15.82 9.81 -6.60
N ALA A 443 -16.30 10.94 -6.06
CA ALA A 443 -17.49 11.66 -6.53
C ALA A 443 -17.36 12.27 -7.93
N ASP A 444 -16.17 12.32 -8.47
CA ASP A 444 -15.87 12.73 -9.85
C ASP A 444 -16.28 11.69 -10.90
N CYS A 445 -16.65 10.46 -10.48
CA CYS A 445 -17.08 9.39 -11.37
C CYS A 445 -18.12 8.46 -10.71
N MET A 446 -19.36 8.92 -10.58
CA MET A 446 -20.49 8.14 -10.03
C MET A 446 -21.06 7.10 -11.01
N PHE A 447 -20.78 7.26 -12.31
CA PHE A 447 -21.18 6.31 -13.36
C PHE A 447 -19.99 6.04 -14.28
N ASP A 448 -19.80 4.79 -14.66
CA ASP A 448 -18.81 4.39 -15.66
C ASP A 448 -19.26 4.82 -17.09
N GLU A 449 -18.39 4.58 -18.07
CA GLU A 449 -18.64 4.89 -19.48
C GLU A 449 -19.87 4.20 -20.08
N ASN A 450 -20.37 3.14 -19.46
CA ASN A 450 -21.54 2.39 -19.85
C ASN A 450 -22.81 2.85 -19.09
N GLY A 451 -22.69 3.88 -18.23
CA GLY A 451 -23.77 4.37 -17.39
C GLY A 451 -24.10 3.48 -16.19
N LYS A 452 -23.24 2.52 -15.87
CA LYS A 452 -23.36 1.68 -14.67
C LYS A 452 -22.85 2.44 -13.46
N VAL A 453 -23.55 2.33 -12.32
CA VAL A 453 -23.12 2.92 -11.05
C VAL A 453 -21.72 2.48 -10.69
N ASN A 454 -20.85 3.45 -10.44
CA ASN A 454 -19.53 3.25 -9.89
C ASN A 454 -19.51 3.68 -8.42
N THR A 455 -19.01 2.81 -7.57
CA THR A 455 -18.84 3.06 -6.12
C THR A 455 -17.38 2.98 -5.69
N ALA A 456 -16.47 2.78 -6.64
CA ALA A 456 -15.04 2.69 -6.39
C ALA A 456 -14.37 4.05 -6.54
N HIS A 457 -13.17 4.19 -5.96
CA HIS A 457 -12.33 5.36 -6.18
C HIS A 457 -11.91 5.47 -7.65
N THR A 458 -11.35 6.62 -8.02
CA THR A 458 -10.84 6.88 -9.37
C THR A 458 -9.32 7.03 -9.35
N THR A 459 -8.72 6.94 -10.54
CA THR A 459 -7.29 7.26 -10.74
C THR A 459 -7.07 8.72 -11.13
N ASN A 460 -8.12 9.53 -11.13
CA ASN A 460 -8.07 10.92 -11.52
C ASN A 460 -7.21 11.75 -10.55
N PRO A 461 -6.57 12.82 -11.03
CA PRO A 461 -5.85 13.76 -10.16
C PRO A 461 -6.81 14.49 -9.23
N VAL A 462 -6.24 15.11 -8.20
CA VAL A 462 -6.99 15.91 -7.22
C VAL A 462 -6.57 17.38 -7.29
N PRO A 463 -7.45 18.34 -6.86
CA PRO A 463 -7.10 19.75 -6.84
C PRO A 463 -6.11 20.07 -5.71
N PHE A 464 -5.33 21.12 -5.93
CA PHE A 464 -4.50 21.73 -4.89
C PHE A 464 -4.50 23.24 -5.08
N CYS A 465 -5.09 23.96 -4.14
CA CYS A 465 -5.21 25.41 -4.16
C CYS A 465 -4.56 26.00 -2.89
N VAL A 466 -3.83 27.10 -3.02
CA VAL A 466 -3.16 27.79 -1.91
C VAL A 466 -3.57 29.26 -1.88
N THR A 467 -4.17 29.73 -0.78
CA THR A 467 -4.69 31.11 -0.65
C THR A 467 -3.58 32.15 -0.44
N LYS A 468 -2.56 32.09 -1.28
CA LYS A 468 -1.44 33.04 -1.27
C LYS A 468 -1.43 33.83 -2.57
N LYS A 469 -1.94 35.08 -2.52
CA LYS A 469 -2.02 35.96 -3.70
C LYS A 469 -0.63 36.19 -4.30
N GLY A 470 -0.57 36.14 -5.64
CA GLY A 470 0.66 36.36 -6.40
C GLY A 470 1.64 35.19 -6.43
N ALA A 471 1.38 34.11 -5.70
CA ALA A 471 2.15 32.88 -5.83
C ALA A 471 1.81 32.16 -7.16
N ARG A 472 2.69 31.26 -7.58
CA ARG A 472 2.45 30.31 -8.67
C ARG A 472 2.60 28.90 -8.11
N LEU A 473 1.79 27.98 -8.61
CA LEU A 473 1.86 26.56 -8.25
C LEU A 473 2.21 25.72 -9.49
N GLU A 474 2.96 24.66 -9.28
CA GLU A 474 3.18 23.60 -10.24
C GLU A 474 2.35 22.37 -9.88
N ASN A 475 2.03 21.57 -10.92
CA ASN A 475 1.47 20.24 -10.70
C ASN A 475 2.47 19.34 -9.96
N GLY A 476 1.95 18.41 -9.18
CA GLY A 476 2.77 17.51 -8.39
C GLY A 476 2.01 16.26 -7.97
N ARG A 477 2.30 15.77 -6.79
CA ARG A 477 1.68 14.59 -6.18
C ARG A 477 1.42 14.84 -4.69
N LEU A 478 0.66 13.97 -4.05
CA LEU A 478 0.27 14.14 -2.63
C LEU A 478 1.48 14.32 -1.68
N ALA A 479 2.59 13.67 -1.98
CA ALA A 479 3.84 13.78 -1.23
C ALA A 479 4.46 15.20 -1.22
N ASP A 480 4.01 16.09 -2.11
CA ASP A 480 4.52 17.46 -2.23
C ASP A 480 3.77 18.46 -1.31
N ILE A 481 2.66 18.02 -0.68
CA ILE A 481 1.85 18.87 0.17
C ILE A 481 2.59 19.30 1.44
N ALA A 482 3.18 18.37 2.22
CA ALA A 482 3.92 18.75 3.42
C ALA A 482 5.13 19.66 3.13
N PRO A 483 5.98 19.40 2.12
CA PRO A 483 7.00 20.35 1.69
C PRO A 483 6.45 21.75 1.34
N THR A 484 5.27 21.80 0.72
CA THR A 484 4.62 23.07 0.38
C THR A 484 4.10 23.79 1.63
N ILE A 485 3.53 23.07 2.61
CA ILE A 485 3.15 23.61 3.91
C ILE A 485 4.37 24.19 4.63
N LEU A 486 5.48 23.45 4.68
CA LEU A 486 6.73 23.93 5.30
C LEU A 486 7.25 25.20 4.62
N ALA A 487 7.18 25.29 3.29
CA ALA A 487 7.56 26.48 2.54
C ALA A 487 6.61 27.68 2.85
N VAL A 488 5.31 27.45 3.01
CA VAL A 488 4.34 28.45 3.44
C VAL A 488 4.67 28.96 4.85
N MET A 489 5.02 28.05 5.76
CA MET A 489 5.36 28.37 7.16
C MET A 489 6.81 28.86 7.32
N GLU A 490 7.60 28.92 6.25
CA GLU A 490 9.03 29.28 6.26
C GLU A 490 9.87 28.38 7.17
N LEU A 491 9.53 27.07 7.19
CA LEU A 491 10.23 26.05 7.96
C LEU A 491 11.15 25.22 7.05
N PRO A 492 12.29 24.74 7.56
CA PRO A 492 13.18 23.86 6.79
C PRO A 492 12.56 22.49 6.56
N GLN A 493 12.72 21.97 5.34
CA GLN A 493 12.31 20.63 4.97
C GLN A 493 13.38 19.63 5.40
N PRO A 494 13.03 18.52 6.09
CA PRO A 494 13.97 17.46 6.44
C PRO A 494 14.36 16.63 5.22
N ALA A 495 15.52 15.98 5.29
CA ALA A 495 16.05 15.19 4.17
C ALA A 495 15.18 13.97 3.81
N GLU A 496 14.45 13.43 4.77
CA GLU A 496 13.53 12.29 4.61
C GLU A 496 12.30 12.66 3.78
N MET A 497 11.88 13.91 3.79
CA MET A 497 10.82 14.39 2.90
C MET A 497 11.40 14.59 1.49
N THR A 498 11.19 13.60 0.62
CA THR A 498 11.67 13.63 -0.77
C THR A 498 10.70 14.32 -1.74
N GLY A 499 9.53 14.74 -1.26
CA GLY A 499 8.64 15.64 -1.99
C GLY A 499 9.28 17.04 -2.15
N ARG A 500 8.67 17.87 -2.97
CA ARG A 500 9.16 19.25 -3.21
C ARG A 500 8.06 20.26 -2.96
N SER A 501 8.43 21.47 -2.56
CA SER A 501 7.47 22.58 -2.55
C SER A 501 6.99 22.86 -3.97
N LEU A 502 5.67 23.00 -4.14
CA LEU A 502 5.02 23.36 -5.41
C LEU A 502 4.91 24.87 -5.61
N LEU A 503 5.24 25.67 -4.57
CA LEU A 503 5.28 27.13 -4.65
C LEU A 503 6.52 27.60 -5.42
N LYS A 504 6.30 28.54 -6.35
CA LYS A 504 7.32 29.30 -7.09
C LYS A 504 7.33 30.76 -6.74
#